data_203f93ac19c60a4b033fec985dbab579
#
_entry.id   203f93ac19c60a4b033fec985dbab579
#
_cell.length_a   1.000
_cell.length_b   1.000
_cell.length_c   1.000
_cell.angle_alpha   90.00
_cell.angle_beta   90.00
_cell.angle_gamma   90.00
#
_symmetry.space_group_name_H-M   'P 1'
#
loop_
_entity.id
_entity.type
_entity.pdbx_description
1 polymer ?
#
loop_
_entity_poly.entity_id
_entity_poly.type
_entity_poly.pdbx_seq_one_letter_code
_entity_poly.pdbx_strand_id
1 'polypeptide(L)'
;MLITKHYMFKFKNKSGYSSQLFQEIFGNEKNAIVLSPEPNIRMKYIDNKPTDEIDSYRYWFVIKGEQPFEVKFSAQQTIEQFDEVELHDAEACNVKGYIYFRANSVTVLNKGGK
;
A
#
# COMPACT_ATOMS: atom_id res chain seq x y z
N MET A 1 -18.48 -4.32 14.31
CA MET A 1 -18.15 -4.36 14.53
C MET A 1 -17.62 -4.28 14.97
N LEU A 2 -17.20 -4.19 14.78
CA LEU A 2 -16.53 -4.14 15.03
C LEU A 2 -15.82 -4.32 15.49
N ILE A 3 -15.42 -4.48 15.41
CA ILE A 3 -14.74 -4.68 15.70
C ILE A 3 -14.14 -4.67 16.12
N THR A 4 -13.96 -4.68 16.10
CA THR A 4 -13.41 -4.63 16.45
C THR A 4 -12.79 -4.43 16.86
N LYS A 5 -12.49 -4.30 16.91
CA LYS A 5 -11.80 -4.04 17.15
C LYS A 5 -11.14 -4.05 18.01
N HIS A 6 -11.02 -4.02 18.65
CA HIS A 6 -10.20 -4.12 19.44
C HIS A 6 -9.48 -5.19 19.64
N TYR A 7 -9.86 -5.89 19.41
CA TYR A 7 -9.16 -7.00 19.48
C TYR A 7 -8.09 -7.03 18.55
N MET A 8 -8.20 -6.41 17.55
CA MET A 8 -7.24 -6.48 16.65
C MET A 8 -6.03 -5.97 17.09
N PHE A 9 -6.00 -5.28 18.06
CA PHE A 9 -4.85 -4.77 18.38
C PHE A 9 -4.05 -5.65 19.10
N LYS A 10 -4.52 -6.69 19.50
CA LYS A 10 -3.74 -7.47 20.10
C LYS A 10 -2.80 -8.05 19.33
N PHE A 11 -3.02 -8.14 18.19
CA PHE A 11 -2.05 -8.67 17.52
C PHE A 11 -1.07 -7.90 17.34
N LYS A 12 -1.16 -7.15 17.49
CA LYS A 12 -0.32 -6.57 17.33
C LYS A 12 0.72 -6.64 17.47
N ASN A 13 0.97 -6.92 17.30
CA ASN A 13 1.83 -6.93 17.52
C ASN A 13 2.82 -6.84 17.17
N LYS A 14 3.06 -6.68 16.72
CA LYS A 14 4.12 -6.67 16.68
C LYS A 14 4.78 -6.40 15.56
N SER A 15 4.88 -6.93 14.60
CA SER A 15 5.65 -6.61 13.48
C SER A 15 5.12 -5.53 12.70
N GLY A 16 3.98 -5.20 12.84
CA GLY A 16 3.41 -4.12 12.13
C GLY A 16 2.68 -4.52 10.89
N TYR A 17 3.36 -4.85 9.81
CA TYR A 17 2.66 -5.16 8.56
C TYR A 17 2.07 -6.57 8.58
N SER A 18 0.83 -6.69 8.11
CA SER A 18 0.21 -7.99 8.00
C SER A 18 -0.79 -8.01 6.84
N SER A 19 -0.88 -9.16 6.19
CA SER A 19 -1.87 -9.34 5.14
C SER A 19 -3.26 -9.43 5.72
N GLN A 20 -3.37 -9.92 6.96
CA GLN A 20 -4.66 -10.02 7.61
C GLN A 20 -5.27 -8.63 7.82
N LEU A 21 -4.48 -7.65 8.23
CA LEU A 21 -5.01 -6.32 8.41
C LEU A 21 -5.48 -5.72 7.07
N PHE A 22 -4.72 -5.96 6.00
CA PHE A 22 -5.14 -5.50 4.68
C PHE A 22 -6.50 -6.12 4.32
N GLN A 23 -6.67 -7.41 4.59
CA GLN A 23 -7.92 -8.07 4.32
C GLN A 23 -9.06 -7.54 5.18
N GLU A 24 -8.79 -7.17 6.42
CA GLU A 24 -9.82 -6.60 7.27
C GLU A 24 -10.28 -5.24 6.74
N ILE A 25 -9.38 -4.49 6.12
CA ILE A 25 -9.73 -3.18 5.60
C ILE A 25 -10.47 -3.27 4.26
N PHE A 26 -9.97 -4.10 3.34
CA PHE A 26 -10.48 -4.14 1.99
C PHE A 26 -11.20 -5.44 1.61
N GLY A 27 -11.28 -6.38 2.53
CA GLY A 27 -11.85 -7.68 2.22
C GLY A 27 -10.90 -8.45 1.32
N ASN A 28 -11.44 -9.21 0.39
CA ASN A 28 -10.60 -9.99 -0.51
C ASN A 28 -10.24 -9.22 -1.79
N GLU A 29 -10.60 -7.95 -1.84
CA GLU A 29 -10.36 -7.20 -3.06
C GLU A 29 -8.90 -6.81 -3.17
N LYS A 30 -8.28 -7.14 -4.28
CA LYS A 30 -6.89 -6.83 -4.55
C LYS A 30 -6.72 -6.00 -5.79
N ASN A 31 -7.81 -5.74 -6.52
CA ASN A 31 -7.74 -4.98 -7.75
C ASN A 31 -7.94 -3.51 -7.46
N ALA A 32 -7.06 -2.71 -7.97
CA ALA A 32 -7.06 -1.28 -7.68
C ALA A 32 -6.76 -0.50 -8.95
N ILE A 33 -7.11 0.77 -8.93
CA ILE A 33 -6.83 1.70 -10.03
C ILE A 33 -5.67 2.58 -9.61
N VAL A 34 -4.67 2.72 -10.47
CA VAL A 34 -3.52 3.57 -10.21
C VAL A 34 -3.93 5.02 -10.36
N LEU A 35 -3.67 5.83 -9.36
CA LEU A 35 -4.00 7.24 -9.42
C LEU A 35 -2.78 8.10 -9.71
N SER A 36 -1.59 7.67 -9.31
CA SER A 36 -0.38 8.47 -9.49
C SER A 36 0.13 8.40 -10.92
N PRO A 37 0.46 9.52 -11.53
CA PRO A 37 1.09 9.48 -12.86
C PRO A 37 2.52 8.98 -12.80
N GLU A 38 3.16 9.09 -11.64
CA GLU A 38 4.52 8.63 -11.43
C GLU A 38 4.71 8.36 -9.95
N PRO A 39 5.73 7.60 -9.57
CA PRO A 39 5.92 7.28 -8.15
C PRO A 39 6.45 8.46 -7.36
N ASN A 40 6.13 8.48 -6.09
CA ASN A 40 6.75 9.37 -5.14
C ASN A 40 7.93 8.60 -4.55
N ILE A 41 9.14 9.02 -4.87
CA ILE A 41 10.34 8.30 -4.46
C ILE A 41 10.81 8.84 -3.13
N ARG A 42 11.01 7.94 -2.16
CA ARG A 42 11.50 8.31 -0.84
C ARG A 42 12.90 7.80 -0.63
N MET A 43 13.77 8.64 -0.10
CA MET A 43 15.15 8.25 0.18
C MET A 43 15.28 7.75 1.59
N LYS A 44 16.29 6.93 1.84
CA LYS A 44 16.57 6.44 3.19
C LYS A 44 17.15 7.57 4.02
N TYR A 45 16.79 7.56 5.30
CA TYR A 45 17.35 8.50 6.25
C TYR A 45 18.26 7.74 7.20
N ILE A 46 19.42 8.31 7.49
CA ILE A 46 20.34 7.76 8.46
C ILE A 46 20.69 8.91 9.40
N ASP A 47 20.45 8.69 10.69
CA ASP A 47 20.67 9.74 11.70
C ASP A 47 19.92 11.02 11.35
N ASN A 48 18.67 10.84 10.90
CA ASN A 48 17.79 11.96 10.56
C ASN A 48 18.25 12.78 9.37
N LYS A 49 19.13 12.23 8.54
CA LYS A 49 19.58 12.93 7.34
C LYS A 49 19.27 12.08 6.11
N PRO A 50 18.82 12.71 5.02
CA PRO A 50 18.57 11.94 3.80
C PRO A 50 19.87 11.45 3.21
N THR A 51 19.81 10.30 2.56
CA THR A 51 20.95 9.72 1.87
C THR A 51 20.65 9.66 0.38
N ASP A 52 21.60 9.12 -0.41
CA ASP A 52 21.39 8.95 -1.83
C ASP A 52 20.69 7.64 -2.15
N GLU A 53 20.38 6.84 -1.14
CA GLU A 53 19.77 5.53 -1.39
C GLU A 53 18.26 5.63 -1.36
N ILE A 54 17.61 4.96 -2.31
CA ILE A 54 16.16 4.94 -2.37
C ILE A 54 15.62 3.96 -1.36
N ASP A 55 14.66 4.41 -0.57
CA ASP A 55 13.98 3.56 0.38
C ASP A 55 12.78 2.88 -0.28
N SER A 56 11.98 3.64 -0.99
CA SER A 56 10.74 3.10 -1.52
C SER A 56 10.22 3.93 -2.66
N TYR A 57 9.32 3.30 -3.43
CA TYR A 57 8.56 3.93 -4.48
C TYR A 57 7.11 3.86 -4.06
N ARG A 58 6.43 4.99 -3.97
CA ARG A 58 5.07 5.03 -3.44
C ARG A 58 4.11 5.52 -4.50
N TYR A 59 2.97 4.83 -4.62
CA TYR A 59 1.95 5.16 -5.60
C TYR A 59 0.61 5.20 -4.90
N TRP A 60 -0.26 6.05 -5.39
CA TRP A 60 -1.63 6.13 -4.88
C TRP A 60 -2.53 5.24 -5.71
N PHE A 61 -3.43 4.57 -5.03
CA PHE A 61 -4.39 3.67 -5.65
C PHE A 61 -5.77 3.91 -5.07
N VAL A 62 -6.79 3.43 -5.77
CA VAL A 62 -8.13 3.40 -5.20
C VAL A 62 -8.77 2.06 -5.52
N ILE A 63 -9.48 1.50 -4.55
CA ILE A 63 -10.29 0.32 -4.72
C ILE A 63 -11.73 0.79 -4.71
N LYS A 64 -12.55 0.25 -5.60
CA LYS A 64 -13.92 0.69 -5.74
C LYS A 64 -14.64 0.71 -4.40
N GLY A 65 -15.26 1.82 -4.08
CA GLY A 65 -16.00 1.99 -2.84
C GLY A 65 -15.16 2.45 -1.67
N GLU A 66 -13.86 2.59 -1.86
CA GLU A 66 -12.95 2.96 -0.78
C GLU A 66 -12.27 4.28 -1.08
N GLN A 67 -11.63 4.83 -0.08
CA GLN A 67 -10.86 6.05 -0.27
C GLN A 67 -9.50 5.74 -0.87
N PRO A 68 -8.88 6.70 -1.53
CA PRO A 68 -7.53 6.49 -2.05
C PRO A 68 -6.54 6.16 -0.94
N PHE A 69 -5.56 5.35 -1.27
CA PHE A 69 -4.53 4.95 -0.30
C PHE A 69 -3.18 4.83 -1.01
N GLU A 70 -2.12 5.09 -0.27
CA GLU A 70 -0.78 5.05 -0.82
C GLU A 70 -0.11 3.73 -0.45
N VAL A 71 0.55 3.10 -1.42
CA VAL A 71 1.21 1.82 -1.20
C VAL A 71 2.70 1.97 -1.48
N LYS A 72 3.50 1.41 -0.59
CA LYS A 72 4.94 1.45 -0.69
C LYS A 72 5.46 0.18 -1.34
N PHE A 73 6.38 0.33 -2.30
CA PHE A 73 7.04 -0.80 -2.96
C PHE A 73 8.54 -0.61 -2.83
N SER A 74 9.28 -1.71 -2.73
CA SER A 74 10.73 -1.62 -2.68
C SER A 74 11.34 -1.42 -4.07
N ALA A 75 10.57 -1.68 -5.13
CA ALA A 75 11.05 -1.49 -6.50
C ALA A 75 10.03 -0.70 -7.29
N GLN A 76 10.51 0.02 -8.30
CA GLN A 76 9.61 0.78 -9.16
C GLN A 76 8.74 -0.17 -9.95
N GLN A 77 7.47 0.17 -10.11
CA GLN A 77 6.52 -0.65 -10.84
C GLN A 77 6.33 -0.07 -12.24
N THR A 78 6.04 -0.93 -13.21
CA THR A 78 5.79 -0.50 -14.57
C THR A 78 4.29 -0.32 -14.75
N ILE A 79 3.79 0.84 -14.32
CA ILE A 79 2.37 1.14 -14.35
C ILE A 79 2.17 2.58 -14.80
N GLU A 80 0.97 2.86 -15.25
CA GLU A 80 0.59 4.20 -15.66
C GLU A 80 -0.68 4.61 -14.96
N GLN A 81 -0.93 5.89 -14.93
CA GLN A 81 -2.13 6.43 -14.29
C GLN A 81 -3.37 5.81 -14.90
N PHE A 82 -4.32 5.42 -14.04
CA PHE A 82 -5.60 4.81 -14.40
C PHE A 82 -5.51 3.37 -14.85
N ASP A 83 -4.32 2.75 -14.82
CA ASP A 83 -4.26 1.30 -15.06
C ASP A 83 -5.03 0.58 -13.96
N GLU A 84 -5.68 -0.51 -14.33
CA GLU A 84 -6.25 -1.42 -13.32
C GLU A 84 -5.22 -2.50 -13.04
N VAL A 85 -4.90 -2.68 -11.78
CA VAL A 85 -3.84 -3.61 -11.37
C VAL A 85 -4.32 -4.52 -10.26
N GLU A 86 -3.63 -5.64 -10.13
CA GLU A 86 -3.81 -6.51 -8.97
C GLU A 86 -2.58 -6.35 -8.10
N LEU A 87 -2.80 -6.09 -6.81
CA LEU A 87 -1.71 -5.95 -5.85
C LEU A 87 -1.29 -7.33 -5.35
N HIS A 88 0.02 -7.55 -5.26
CA HIS A 88 0.56 -8.83 -4.80
C HIS A 88 1.20 -8.66 -3.43
N ASP A 89 0.83 -9.59 -2.53
CA ASP A 89 1.37 -9.60 -1.17
C ASP A 89 1.15 -8.29 -0.45
N ALA A 90 -0.04 -7.74 -0.62
CA ALA A 90 -0.39 -6.47 0.01
C ALA A 90 -0.56 -6.64 1.50
N GLU A 91 -0.04 -5.70 2.25
CA GLU A 91 -0.08 -5.73 3.71
C GLU A 91 -0.38 -4.34 4.24
N ALA A 92 -0.91 -4.28 5.44
CA ALA A 92 -1.19 -3.02 6.11
C ALA A 92 -0.62 -3.03 7.51
N CYS A 93 -0.36 -1.85 8.03
CA CYS A 93 0.25 -1.66 9.34
C CYS A 93 -0.44 -0.48 10.02
N ASN A 94 -0.81 -0.65 11.28
CA ASN A 94 -1.41 0.44 12.05
C ASN A 94 -0.36 0.98 13.02
N VAL A 95 -0.02 2.26 12.85
CA VAL A 95 0.93 2.91 13.73
C VAL A 95 0.22 4.09 14.36
N LYS A 96 -0.21 3.92 15.62
CA LYS A 96 -0.88 4.98 16.36
C LYS A 96 -2.08 5.56 15.64
N GLY A 97 -2.85 4.71 15.00
CA GLY A 97 -4.06 5.12 14.31
C GLY A 97 -3.89 5.45 12.85
N TYR A 98 -2.66 5.56 12.38
CA TYR A 98 -2.41 5.78 10.96
C TYR A 98 -2.16 4.45 10.28
N ILE A 99 -2.77 4.23 9.14
CA ILE A 99 -2.64 2.97 8.41
C ILE A 99 -1.67 3.18 7.25
N TYR A 100 -0.67 2.32 7.20
CA TYR A 100 0.31 2.34 6.13
C TYR A 100 0.19 1.04 5.33
N PHE A 101 0.47 1.11 4.05
CA PHE A 101 0.32 -0.04 3.16
C PHE A 101 1.61 -0.30 2.40
N ARG A 102 1.88 -1.58 2.15
CA ARG A 102 2.98 -1.96 1.26
C ARG A 102 2.56 -3.17 0.46
N ALA A 103 3.21 -3.38 -0.68
CA ALA A 103 2.97 -4.56 -1.48
C ALA A 103 4.28 -4.94 -2.16
N ASN A 104 4.35 -6.18 -2.64
CA ASN A 104 5.54 -6.67 -3.28
C ASN A 104 5.62 -6.20 -4.73
N SER A 105 4.52 -6.30 -5.44
CA SER A 105 4.46 -5.91 -6.85
C SER A 105 3.02 -5.78 -7.29
N VAL A 106 2.83 -5.44 -8.57
CA VAL A 106 1.49 -5.40 -9.16
C VAL A 106 1.52 -6.11 -10.51
N THR A 107 0.36 -6.60 -10.93
CA THR A 107 0.15 -7.07 -12.29
C THR A 107 -0.87 -6.14 -12.94
N VAL A 108 -0.56 -5.63 -14.13
CA VAL A 108 -1.49 -4.77 -14.84
C VAL A 108 -2.54 -5.66 -15.51
N LEU A 109 -3.80 -5.44 -15.17
CA LEU A 109 -4.91 -6.20 -15.71
C LEU A 109 -5.51 -5.51 -16.92
N ASN A 110 -5.62 -4.19 -16.86
CA ASN A 110 -6.17 -3.40 -17.96
C ASN A 110 -5.48 -2.06 -18.01
N LYS A 111 -5.13 -1.62 -19.21
CA LYS A 111 -4.52 -0.31 -19.37
C LYS A 111 -5.63 0.74 -19.33
N GLY A 112 -5.48 1.69 -18.45
CA GLY A 112 -6.54 2.65 -18.21
C GLY A 112 -6.53 3.87 -19.09
N GLY A 113 -5.44 4.12 -19.76
CA GLY A 113 -5.34 5.31 -20.59
C GLY A 113 -5.92 5.15 -21.97
N LYS A 114 -6.51 4.00 -22.25
CA LYS A 114 -7.07 3.77 -23.57
C LYS A 114 -8.55 4.08 -23.64
#